data_d41145faf802ea4582d6fc6821402a68
#
_entry.id   d41145faf802ea4582d6fc6821402a68
#
_cell.length_a   1.000
_cell.length_b   1.000
_cell.length_c   1.000
_cell.angle_alpha   90.00
_cell.angle_beta   90.00
_cell.angle_gamma   90.00
#
_symmetry.space_group_name_H-M   'P 1'
#
loop_
_entity.id
_entity.type
_entity.pdbx_description
1 polymer ?
#
loop_
_entity_poly.entity_id
_entity_poly.type
_entity_poly.pdbx_seq_one_letter_code
_entity_poly.pdbx_strand_id
1 'polypeptide(L)'
;MREKTEAMLPAVAQVLDAPERLGVLQAAVPDMSVPDEDFDGLARLAASLFDAPIALVSLVDREWQWFKACIGTAETRSHVRESFCVHTIAAGDGGPFLVLDASRHPAFRHRRAVASPPFLRFYAGAPIILDGQAIGTVAVLDVEPRSEVSAKRQSELQRIAGVAASLFKLKDETRRRALKEAALSREEQRLAMALDAANVGSWLWDIRAGTVSGNGAMMRMFGLPPERTVGAKAIFSAIHPEDRIPTFSKLRQAMAANEEYDGMFRIGTNGRWLLGRGRVHDRDSKGAPLSFLGMTIDVSDQQASVNRTRLLLKELNHRVKNTLAMLQSLARQTLRQTSDPAEFMTAFAGRLQAISEAHGLLSDYEWGTIHLSELISKQLLPYVSDYSQQVELHKDEILLGPDQAVGLGLVLHELATNAVKYGALSVPTGKIVLTARRVVEDGETVLHLTWTEVGGPPIREPRRRGFGSILIERSLDKIIGSSVKVEYLPAGVTALIRLPL
;
A
#
# COMPACT_ATOMS: atom_id res chain seq x y z
N MET A 1 70.96 -21.37 11.25
CA MET A 1 71.34 -20.00 10.77
C MET A 1 70.19 -19.07 11.09
N ARG A 2 70.33 -18.22 12.10
CA ARG A 2 69.31 -17.30 12.53
C ARG A 2 69.27 -16.13 11.53
N GLU A 3 68.20 -15.95 10.79
CA GLU A 3 67.89 -14.74 10.05
C GLU A 3 67.92 -13.55 11.01
N LYS A 4 68.92 -12.69 10.91
CA LYS A 4 68.88 -11.37 11.49
C LYS A 4 67.82 -10.55 10.77
N THR A 5 66.62 -10.49 11.33
CA THR A 5 65.59 -9.58 10.94
C THR A 5 66.17 -8.17 11.12
N GLU A 6 66.58 -7.51 10.03
CA GLU A 6 66.91 -6.09 10.08
C GLU A 6 65.68 -5.32 10.48
N ALA A 7 65.69 -4.79 11.71
CA ALA A 7 64.58 -3.98 12.20
C ALA A 7 64.46 -2.73 11.31
N MET A 8 63.31 -2.51 10.73
CA MET A 8 62.94 -1.25 10.09
C MET A 8 63.22 -0.11 11.08
N LEU A 9 63.80 0.99 10.60
CA LEU A 9 64.01 2.17 11.42
C LEU A 9 62.70 2.55 12.11
N PRO A 10 62.68 2.83 13.42
CA PRO A 10 61.42 3.10 14.16
C PRO A 10 60.53 4.15 13.52
N ALA A 11 61.11 5.18 12.91
CA ALA A 11 60.38 6.23 12.20
C ALA A 11 59.64 5.70 10.96
N VAL A 12 60.21 4.73 10.24
CA VAL A 12 59.56 4.11 9.05
C VAL A 12 58.36 3.26 9.48
N ALA A 13 58.51 2.46 10.56
CA ALA A 13 57.40 1.64 11.06
C ALA A 13 56.25 2.52 11.55
N GLN A 14 56.52 3.61 12.24
CA GLN A 14 55.54 4.54 12.75
C GLN A 14 54.72 5.20 11.60
N VAL A 15 55.37 5.60 10.53
CA VAL A 15 54.69 6.21 9.35
C VAL A 15 53.86 5.19 8.62
N LEU A 16 54.34 3.96 8.43
CA LEU A 16 53.60 2.91 7.74
C LEU A 16 52.30 2.54 8.46
N ASP A 17 52.32 2.53 9.79
CA ASP A 17 51.16 2.18 10.62
C ASP A 17 50.27 3.38 10.97
N ALA A 18 50.59 4.60 10.55
CA ALA A 18 49.82 5.80 10.84
C ALA A 18 48.39 5.71 10.33
N PRO A 19 47.34 5.68 11.19
CA PRO A 19 45.94 5.49 10.77
C PRO A 19 45.45 6.61 9.86
N GLU A 20 45.86 7.85 10.11
CA GLU A 20 45.45 9.01 9.29
C GLU A 20 45.95 8.88 7.86
N ARG A 21 47.21 8.52 7.67
CA ARG A 21 47.80 8.30 6.35
C ARG A 21 47.10 7.16 5.57
N LEU A 22 46.89 6.04 6.26
CA LEU A 22 46.20 4.87 5.65
C LEU A 22 44.74 5.21 5.30
N GLY A 23 44.06 6.00 6.13
CA GLY A 23 42.73 6.49 5.88
C GLY A 23 42.65 7.35 4.61
N VAL A 24 43.56 8.30 4.44
CA VAL A 24 43.66 9.16 3.25
C VAL A 24 43.99 8.32 2.02
N LEU A 25 44.94 7.39 2.10
CA LEU A 25 45.30 6.51 1.02
C LEU A 25 44.14 5.66 0.56
N GLN A 26 43.44 4.99 1.46
CA GLN A 26 42.33 4.10 1.15
C GLN A 26 41.12 4.85 0.62
N ALA A 27 40.84 6.04 1.13
CA ALA A 27 39.79 6.90 0.63
C ALA A 27 40.05 7.37 -0.79
N ALA A 28 41.28 7.81 -1.09
CA ALA A 28 41.67 8.34 -2.40
C ALA A 28 41.76 7.23 -3.46
N VAL A 29 42.31 6.06 -3.11
CA VAL A 29 42.55 4.95 -4.04
C VAL A 29 42.08 3.63 -3.42
N PRO A 30 40.80 3.27 -3.52
CA PRO A 30 40.24 2.02 -2.93
C PRO A 30 40.89 0.76 -3.48
N ASP A 31 41.26 0.74 -4.76
CA ASP A 31 41.98 -0.36 -5.37
C ASP A 31 43.36 0.10 -5.84
N MET A 32 44.37 -0.18 -5.02
CA MET A 32 45.73 0.17 -5.30
C MET A 32 46.41 -0.80 -6.27
N SER A 33 45.87 -2.02 -6.46
CA SER A 33 46.49 -3.09 -7.20
C SER A 33 46.48 -2.88 -8.72
N VAL A 34 45.56 -2.06 -9.23
CA VAL A 34 45.38 -1.81 -10.65
C VAL A 34 46.32 -0.67 -11.09
N PRO A 35 47.24 -0.91 -12.09
CA PRO A 35 47.97 0.15 -12.72
C PRO A 35 47.04 1.19 -13.37
N ASP A 36 47.52 2.40 -13.59
CA ASP A 36 46.72 3.49 -14.11
C ASP A 36 47.50 4.32 -15.12
N GLU A 37 47.13 4.19 -16.40
CA GLU A 37 47.79 4.79 -17.55
C GLU A 37 47.93 6.31 -17.50
N ASP A 38 47.04 6.99 -16.72
CA ASP A 38 47.13 8.44 -16.54
C ASP A 38 48.43 8.86 -15.82
N PHE A 39 49.03 7.96 -15.04
CA PHE A 39 50.31 8.20 -14.33
C PHE A 39 51.53 7.82 -15.15
N ASP A 40 51.41 7.08 -16.28
CA ASP A 40 52.51 6.67 -17.11
C ASP A 40 53.28 7.86 -17.70
N GLY A 41 52.58 8.94 -18.04
CA GLY A 41 53.17 10.18 -18.48
C GLY A 41 54.08 10.81 -17.44
N LEU A 42 53.69 10.75 -16.16
CA LEU A 42 54.48 11.27 -15.05
C LEU A 42 55.74 10.42 -14.78
N ALA A 43 55.60 9.10 -14.87
CA ALA A 43 56.73 8.20 -14.74
C ALA A 43 57.74 8.42 -15.89
N ARG A 44 57.31 8.57 -17.15
CA ARG A 44 58.15 8.90 -18.31
C ARG A 44 58.86 10.25 -18.12
N LEU A 45 58.15 11.25 -17.66
CA LEU A 45 58.71 12.56 -17.40
C LEU A 45 59.82 12.52 -16.32
N ALA A 46 59.60 11.79 -15.24
CA ALA A 46 60.57 11.61 -14.17
C ALA A 46 61.81 10.85 -14.66
N ALA A 47 61.63 9.77 -15.45
CA ALA A 47 62.74 9.01 -16.08
C ALA A 47 63.58 9.91 -16.98
N SER A 48 62.96 10.69 -17.87
CA SER A 48 63.65 11.61 -18.79
C SER A 48 64.36 12.73 -18.02
N LEU A 49 63.77 13.29 -16.99
CA LEU A 49 64.37 14.35 -16.17
C LEU A 49 65.70 13.92 -15.53
N PHE A 50 65.78 12.68 -15.10
CA PHE A 50 66.95 12.12 -14.47
C PHE A 50 67.86 11.32 -15.40
N ASP A 51 67.44 11.10 -16.64
CA ASP A 51 68.07 10.14 -17.54
C ASP A 51 68.29 8.80 -16.83
N ALA A 52 67.19 8.27 -16.25
CA ALA A 52 67.21 7.08 -15.43
C ALA A 52 66.43 5.94 -16.08
N PRO A 53 66.94 4.70 -16.07
CA PRO A 53 66.26 3.58 -16.71
C PRO A 53 64.97 3.12 -16.02
N ILE A 54 64.82 3.46 -14.73
CA ILE A 54 63.65 3.04 -13.95
C ILE A 54 62.97 4.27 -13.33
N ALA A 55 61.63 4.37 -13.50
CA ALA A 55 60.83 5.38 -12.83
C ALA A 55 59.51 4.79 -12.37
N LEU A 56 59.02 5.22 -11.23
CA LEU A 56 57.86 4.71 -10.56
C LEU A 56 56.96 5.85 -10.09
N VAL A 57 55.65 5.69 -10.27
CA VAL A 57 54.62 6.35 -9.49
C VAL A 57 53.98 5.29 -8.60
N SER A 58 54.17 5.38 -7.30
CA SER A 58 53.80 4.30 -6.39
C SER A 58 52.99 4.81 -5.17
N LEU A 59 52.14 3.97 -4.65
CA LEU A 59 51.43 4.12 -3.41
C LEU A 59 51.98 3.13 -2.39
N VAL A 60 52.03 3.53 -1.15
CA VAL A 60 52.62 2.69 -0.09
C VAL A 60 51.57 2.45 0.98
N ASP A 61 51.12 1.20 1.13
CA ASP A 61 50.23 0.76 2.20
C ASP A 61 51.06 0.27 3.43
N ARG A 62 50.49 -0.58 4.27
CA ARG A 62 51.14 -1.12 5.47
C ARG A 62 52.19 -2.19 5.12
N GLU A 63 51.94 -3.01 4.12
CA GLU A 63 52.76 -4.17 3.76
C GLU A 63 53.36 -4.07 2.37
N TRP A 64 52.68 -3.37 1.46
CA TRP A 64 53.01 -3.36 0.01
C TRP A 64 53.17 -1.92 -0.49
N GLN A 65 54.09 -1.79 -1.41
CA GLN A 65 54.20 -0.67 -2.31
C GLN A 65 53.63 -1.07 -3.66
N TRP A 66 52.59 -0.37 -4.11
CA TRP A 66 51.87 -0.65 -5.36
C TRP A 66 52.30 0.35 -6.41
N PHE A 67 52.66 -0.17 -7.59
CA PHE A 67 53.08 0.67 -8.72
C PHE A 67 51.87 1.05 -9.58
N LYS A 68 51.46 2.31 -9.51
CA LYS A 68 50.36 2.86 -10.35
C LYS A 68 50.86 3.10 -11.77
N ALA A 69 52.12 3.46 -11.92
CA ALA A 69 52.84 3.51 -13.18
C ALA A 69 54.30 3.10 -12.94
N CYS A 70 54.91 2.41 -13.88
CA CYS A 70 56.32 2.04 -13.84
C CYS A 70 56.94 1.99 -15.22
N ILE A 71 58.24 2.33 -15.29
CA ILE A 71 59.09 2.23 -16.46
C ILE A 71 60.34 1.46 -16.05
N GLY A 72 60.87 0.61 -16.94
CA GLY A 72 62.08 -0.14 -16.72
C GLY A 72 61.97 -1.35 -15.79
N THR A 73 60.79 -1.69 -15.31
CA THR A 73 60.56 -2.92 -14.58
C THR A 73 59.16 -3.51 -14.93
N ALA A 74 59.08 -4.84 -14.85
CA ALA A 74 57.83 -5.57 -15.05
C ALA A 74 57.07 -5.82 -13.71
N GLU A 75 57.66 -5.44 -12.57
CA GLU A 75 57.02 -5.61 -11.29
C GLU A 75 55.86 -4.61 -11.13
N THR A 76 54.77 -5.05 -10.55
CA THR A 76 53.57 -4.20 -10.24
C THR A 76 53.51 -3.80 -8.79
N ARG A 77 54.30 -4.43 -7.93
CA ARG A 77 54.35 -4.16 -6.48
C ARG A 77 55.67 -4.66 -5.90
N SER A 78 56.05 -4.14 -4.77
CA SER A 78 57.16 -4.64 -3.95
C SER A 78 56.78 -4.63 -2.47
N HIS A 79 57.40 -5.51 -1.66
CA HIS A 79 57.17 -5.49 -0.22
C HIS A 79 57.83 -4.23 0.39
N VAL A 80 57.17 -3.57 1.38
CA VAL A 80 57.67 -2.34 2.00
C VAL A 80 59.09 -2.46 2.60
N ARG A 81 59.48 -3.66 3.02
CA ARG A 81 60.84 -3.94 3.55
C ARG A 81 61.92 -3.80 2.49
N GLU A 82 61.60 -4.00 1.20
CA GLU A 82 62.51 -3.85 0.09
C GLU A 82 62.44 -2.46 -0.55
N SER A 83 61.45 -1.66 -0.17
CA SER A 83 61.15 -0.37 -0.80
C SER A 83 62.05 0.78 -0.31
N PHE A 84 62.64 1.51 -1.26
CA PHE A 84 63.27 2.79 -1.00
C PHE A 84 62.23 3.88 -0.69
N CYS A 85 61.04 3.80 -1.28
CA CYS A 85 59.99 4.80 -1.20
C CYS A 85 59.42 4.99 0.22
N VAL A 86 59.49 3.94 1.08
CA VAL A 86 59.09 4.07 2.49
C VAL A 86 59.95 5.08 3.25
N HIS A 87 61.25 5.21 2.88
CA HIS A 87 62.11 6.21 3.51
C HIS A 87 61.80 7.62 3.01
N THR A 88 61.35 7.77 1.76
CA THR A 88 60.86 9.05 1.23
C THR A 88 59.65 9.54 1.98
N ILE A 89 58.66 8.67 2.21
CA ILE A 89 57.46 9.08 2.99
C ILE A 89 57.72 9.27 4.48
N ALA A 90 58.75 8.61 5.03
CA ALA A 90 59.14 8.72 6.41
C ALA A 90 60.08 9.90 6.71
N ALA A 91 60.66 10.56 5.71
CA ALA A 91 61.54 11.70 5.88
C ALA A 91 60.86 12.91 6.53
N GLY A 92 59.54 13.05 6.37
CA GLY A 92 58.70 13.99 7.13
C GLY A 92 58.80 15.46 6.77
N ASP A 93 59.80 15.86 6.00
CA ASP A 93 60.04 17.25 5.57
C ASP A 93 59.35 17.64 4.27
N GLY A 94 58.64 16.66 3.65
CA GLY A 94 57.94 16.82 2.36
C GLY A 94 58.89 17.00 1.16
N GLY A 95 60.20 16.97 1.35
CA GLY A 95 61.19 17.09 0.32
C GLY A 95 61.57 15.79 -0.36
N PRO A 96 62.38 15.84 -1.46
CA PRO A 96 62.87 14.65 -2.12
C PRO A 96 63.91 13.93 -1.27
N PHE A 97 63.82 12.60 -1.19
CA PHE A 97 64.85 11.75 -0.57
C PHE A 97 65.79 11.21 -1.61
N LEU A 98 67.12 11.35 -1.36
CA LEU A 98 68.15 11.00 -2.31
C LEU A 98 69.12 9.94 -1.74
N VAL A 99 69.48 8.97 -2.56
CA VAL A 99 70.52 7.98 -2.32
C VAL A 99 71.45 7.97 -3.53
N LEU A 100 72.62 8.59 -3.38
CA LEU A 100 73.58 8.75 -4.50
C LEU A 100 74.30 7.44 -4.85
N ASP A 101 74.61 6.60 -3.86
CA ASP A 101 75.12 5.24 -4.01
C ASP A 101 74.54 4.30 -2.95
N ALA A 102 73.54 3.49 -3.35
CA ALA A 102 72.86 2.57 -2.43
C ALA A 102 73.80 1.44 -1.91
N SER A 103 74.85 1.08 -2.62
CA SER A 103 75.82 0.08 -2.15
C SER A 103 76.66 0.56 -0.95
N ARG A 104 76.77 1.85 -0.78
CA ARG A 104 77.49 2.49 0.34
C ARG A 104 76.54 2.93 1.45
N HIS A 105 75.24 2.98 1.21
CA HIS A 105 74.26 3.48 2.15
C HIS A 105 73.89 2.44 3.22
N PRO A 106 74.01 2.73 4.52
CA PRO A 106 73.77 1.74 5.59
C PRO A 106 72.44 1.03 5.56
N ALA A 107 71.35 1.75 5.23
CA ALA A 107 70.00 1.19 5.16
C ALA A 107 69.68 0.40 3.91
N PHE A 108 70.47 0.52 2.84
CA PHE A 108 70.11 -0.08 1.54
C PHE A 108 71.12 -1.10 0.99
N ARG A 109 72.37 -1.08 1.45
CA ARG A 109 73.45 -1.94 0.90
C ARG A 109 73.16 -3.43 0.96
N HIS A 110 72.31 -3.91 1.87
CA HIS A 110 71.94 -5.30 2.07
C HIS A 110 70.60 -5.69 1.38
N ARG A 111 69.91 -4.73 0.80
CA ARG A 111 68.63 -5.02 0.13
C ARG A 111 68.86 -5.82 -1.14
N ARG A 112 67.93 -6.74 -1.44
CA ARG A 112 68.01 -7.66 -2.58
C ARG A 112 68.32 -6.92 -3.89
N ALA A 113 67.59 -5.85 -4.21
CA ALA A 113 67.76 -5.09 -5.43
C ALA A 113 69.10 -4.34 -5.54
N VAL A 114 69.87 -4.18 -4.43
CA VAL A 114 71.19 -3.58 -4.37
C VAL A 114 72.27 -4.65 -4.39
N ALA A 115 72.09 -5.77 -3.69
CA ALA A 115 73.08 -6.83 -3.54
C ALA A 115 72.99 -7.87 -4.69
N SER A 116 71.89 -7.94 -5.42
CA SER A 116 71.60 -8.85 -6.55
C SER A 116 71.06 -8.07 -7.75
N PRO A 117 70.98 -8.64 -8.94
CA PRO A 117 70.33 -7.98 -10.08
C PRO A 117 68.99 -7.37 -9.67
N PRO A 118 68.69 -6.12 -10.11
CA PRO A 118 69.40 -5.29 -11.11
C PRO A 118 70.59 -4.48 -10.58
N PHE A 119 71.08 -4.66 -9.34
CA PHE A 119 72.20 -3.95 -8.71
C PHE A 119 72.01 -2.44 -8.63
N LEU A 120 70.86 -2.03 -8.11
CA LEU A 120 70.51 -0.60 -7.97
C LEU A 120 71.60 0.19 -7.19
N ARG A 121 71.92 1.35 -7.69
CA ARG A 121 72.91 2.25 -7.08
C ARG A 121 72.35 3.60 -6.74
N PHE A 122 71.49 4.16 -7.54
CA PHE A 122 70.92 5.47 -7.38
C PHE A 122 69.42 5.40 -7.11
N TYR A 123 68.95 6.28 -6.22
CA TYR A 123 67.54 6.50 -5.98
C TYR A 123 67.28 7.98 -5.73
N ALA A 124 66.26 8.55 -6.34
CA ALA A 124 65.69 9.84 -5.99
C ALA A 124 64.15 9.72 -5.96
N GLY A 125 63.52 10.04 -4.86
CA GLY A 125 62.04 9.97 -4.71
C GLY A 125 61.50 11.24 -4.07
N ALA A 126 60.37 11.71 -4.59
CA ALA A 126 59.60 12.80 -4.00
C ALA A 126 58.26 12.30 -3.48
N PRO A 127 57.82 12.69 -2.28
CA PRO A 127 56.58 12.19 -1.71
C PRO A 127 55.33 12.74 -2.45
N ILE A 128 54.35 11.91 -2.65
CA ILE A 128 53.01 12.29 -3.11
C ILE A 128 52.22 12.63 -1.84
N ILE A 129 51.93 13.91 -1.63
CA ILE A 129 51.24 14.40 -0.43
C ILE A 129 49.79 14.71 -0.79
N LEU A 130 48.87 14.05 -0.11
CA LEU A 130 47.43 14.29 -0.22
C LEU A 130 46.87 14.58 1.17
N ASP A 131 46.14 15.68 1.32
CA ASP A 131 45.57 16.14 2.59
C ASP A 131 46.59 16.13 3.77
N GLY A 132 47.83 16.56 3.46
CA GLY A 132 48.93 16.61 4.45
C GLY A 132 49.60 15.27 4.75
N GLN A 133 49.17 14.17 4.12
CA GLN A 133 49.72 12.83 4.33
C GLN A 133 50.51 12.34 3.12
N ALA A 134 51.71 11.81 3.34
CA ALA A 134 52.52 11.18 2.29
C ALA A 134 52.01 9.77 1.99
N ILE A 135 51.24 9.65 0.91
CA ILE A 135 50.56 8.37 0.52
C ILE A 135 51.40 7.50 -0.41
N GLY A 136 52.40 8.07 -1.02
CA GLY A 136 53.20 7.40 -2.03
C GLY A 136 54.37 8.25 -2.50
N THR A 137 54.98 7.87 -3.64
CA THR A 137 56.14 8.58 -4.19
C THR A 137 56.13 8.60 -5.71
N VAL A 138 56.71 9.63 -6.29
CA VAL A 138 57.29 9.57 -7.61
C VAL A 138 58.81 9.37 -7.46
N ALA A 139 59.35 8.32 -8.01
CA ALA A 139 60.73 7.92 -7.81
C ALA A 139 61.42 7.52 -9.12
N VAL A 140 62.73 7.76 -9.15
CA VAL A 140 63.62 7.26 -10.22
C VAL A 140 64.74 6.45 -9.61
N LEU A 141 65.18 5.41 -10.30
CA LEU A 141 66.22 4.49 -9.85
C LEU A 141 67.19 4.20 -11.05
N ASP A 142 68.45 3.98 -10.68
CA ASP A 142 69.47 3.69 -11.65
C ASP A 142 70.45 2.62 -11.13
N VAL A 143 71.07 1.90 -12.04
CA VAL A 143 72.13 0.92 -11.77
C VAL A 143 73.52 1.57 -11.65
N GLU A 144 73.62 2.83 -12.05
CA GLU A 144 74.85 3.62 -11.91
C GLU A 144 74.74 4.60 -10.73
N PRO A 145 75.78 4.73 -9.91
CA PRO A 145 75.81 5.72 -8.83
C PRO A 145 76.01 7.12 -9.42
N ARG A 146 75.49 8.14 -8.65
CA ARG A 146 75.63 9.54 -9.06
C ARG A 146 76.48 10.28 -8.04
N SER A 147 77.22 11.27 -8.50
CA SER A 147 78.02 12.11 -7.63
C SER A 147 77.20 13.20 -6.95
N GLU A 148 76.19 13.72 -7.66
CA GLU A 148 75.33 14.78 -7.17
C GLU A 148 73.99 14.81 -7.93
N VAL A 149 72.97 15.46 -7.35
CA VAL A 149 71.71 15.80 -7.98
C VAL A 149 71.43 17.29 -7.80
N SER A 150 71.30 18.03 -8.90
CA SER A 150 71.08 19.48 -8.83
C SER A 150 69.77 19.82 -8.11
N ALA A 151 69.73 20.93 -7.36
CA ALA A 151 68.53 21.42 -6.70
C ALA A 151 67.35 21.62 -7.69
N LYS A 152 67.69 21.97 -8.96
CA LYS A 152 66.65 22.06 -10.03
C LYS A 152 65.98 20.72 -10.29
N ARG A 153 66.73 19.62 -10.46
CA ARG A 153 66.14 18.27 -10.68
C ARG A 153 65.33 17.81 -9.48
N GLN A 154 65.78 18.12 -8.25
CA GLN A 154 65.01 17.80 -7.03
C GLN A 154 63.68 18.53 -7.01
N SER A 155 63.70 19.85 -7.27
CA SER A 155 62.48 20.67 -7.33
C SER A 155 61.49 20.22 -8.42
N GLU A 156 62.03 19.82 -9.62
CA GLU A 156 61.17 19.30 -10.69
C GLU A 156 60.53 17.95 -10.31
N LEU A 157 61.27 17.04 -9.65
CA LEU A 157 60.70 15.75 -9.19
C LEU A 157 59.58 15.99 -8.19
N GLN A 158 59.79 16.95 -7.29
CA GLN A 158 58.75 17.34 -6.32
C GLN A 158 57.51 17.95 -6.99
N ARG A 159 57.66 18.71 -8.07
CA ARG A 159 56.55 19.22 -8.88
C ARG A 159 55.79 18.07 -9.56
N ILE A 160 56.50 17.09 -10.11
CA ILE A 160 55.88 15.92 -10.69
C ILE A 160 55.03 15.15 -9.62
N ALA A 161 55.57 15.01 -8.40
CA ALA A 161 54.87 14.40 -7.31
C ALA A 161 53.62 15.24 -6.91
N GLY A 162 53.70 16.55 -6.96
CA GLY A 162 52.54 17.46 -6.72
C GLY A 162 51.47 17.29 -7.83
N VAL A 163 51.87 17.10 -9.10
CA VAL A 163 50.92 16.79 -10.21
C VAL A 163 50.27 15.45 -9.96
N ALA A 164 51.05 14.43 -9.53
CA ALA A 164 50.48 13.12 -9.18
C ALA A 164 49.45 13.20 -8.05
N ALA A 165 49.75 13.99 -7.00
CA ALA A 165 48.79 14.24 -5.91
C ALA A 165 47.50 14.90 -6.40
N SER A 166 47.62 15.93 -7.25
CA SER A 166 46.47 16.60 -7.86
C SER A 166 45.61 15.66 -8.71
N LEU A 167 46.23 14.76 -9.46
CA LEU A 167 45.55 13.78 -10.27
C LEU A 167 44.80 12.76 -9.40
N PHE A 168 45.39 12.24 -8.34
CA PHE A 168 44.69 11.41 -7.34
C PHE A 168 43.48 12.11 -6.75
N LYS A 169 43.62 13.36 -6.35
CA LYS A 169 42.53 14.16 -5.82
C LYS A 169 41.37 14.32 -6.82
N LEU A 170 41.67 14.69 -8.05
CA LEU A 170 40.68 14.86 -9.10
C LEU A 170 39.92 13.56 -9.39
N LYS A 171 40.63 12.43 -9.46
CA LYS A 171 40.02 11.12 -9.65
C LYS A 171 39.09 10.75 -8.51
N ASP A 172 39.48 11.00 -7.26
CA ASP A 172 38.64 10.75 -6.09
C ASP A 172 37.39 11.63 -6.07
N GLU A 173 37.52 12.92 -6.37
CA GLU A 173 36.37 13.84 -6.46
C GLU A 173 35.39 13.42 -7.55
N THR A 174 35.90 13.04 -8.73
CA THR A 174 35.06 12.59 -9.86
C THR A 174 34.29 11.30 -9.49
N ARG A 175 35.01 10.35 -8.88
CA ARG A 175 34.40 9.10 -8.40
C ARG A 175 33.30 9.37 -7.35
N ARG A 176 33.56 10.24 -6.37
CA ARG A 176 32.57 10.58 -5.33
C ARG A 176 31.33 11.26 -5.90
N ARG A 177 31.51 12.14 -6.91
CA ARG A 177 30.39 12.75 -7.63
C ARG A 177 29.53 11.71 -8.35
N ALA A 178 30.17 10.83 -9.13
CA ALA A 178 29.47 9.77 -9.84
C ALA A 178 28.67 8.83 -8.91
N LEU A 179 29.25 8.49 -7.74
CA LEU A 179 28.54 7.67 -6.73
C LEU A 179 27.33 8.40 -6.12
N LYS A 180 27.46 9.70 -5.84
CA LYS A 180 26.34 10.50 -5.33
C LYS A 180 25.21 10.63 -6.35
N GLU A 181 25.55 10.91 -7.62
CA GLU A 181 24.59 10.99 -8.72
C GLU A 181 23.86 9.67 -8.94
N ALA A 182 24.59 8.55 -8.93
CA ALA A 182 24.00 7.22 -9.05
C ALA A 182 23.11 6.83 -7.85
N ALA A 183 23.46 7.30 -6.62
CA ALA A 183 22.63 7.09 -5.44
C ALA A 183 21.34 7.91 -5.51
N LEU A 184 21.44 9.20 -5.90
CA LEU A 184 20.29 10.07 -6.07
C LEU A 184 19.32 9.53 -7.13
N SER A 185 19.86 9.16 -8.29
CA SER A 185 19.04 8.58 -9.39
C SER A 185 18.31 7.31 -8.97
N ARG A 186 18.96 6.44 -8.18
CA ARG A 186 18.32 5.24 -7.63
C ARG A 186 17.18 5.57 -6.66
N GLU A 187 17.36 6.58 -5.82
CA GLU A 187 16.32 6.99 -4.88
C GLU A 187 15.12 7.62 -5.60
N GLU A 188 15.37 8.47 -6.60
CA GLU A 188 14.32 9.03 -7.46
C GLU A 188 13.52 7.93 -8.19
N GLN A 189 14.21 6.94 -8.75
CA GLN A 189 13.55 5.80 -9.41
C GLN A 189 12.72 4.99 -8.41
N ARG A 190 13.25 4.76 -7.21
CA ARG A 190 12.53 4.02 -6.15
C ARG A 190 11.25 4.73 -5.74
N LEU A 191 11.31 6.05 -5.53
CA LEU A 191 10.13 6.86 -5.22
C LEU A 191 9.11 6.84 -6.36
N ALA A 192 9.56 6.97 -7.61
CA ALA A 192 8.68 6.92 -8.77
C ALA A 192 7.96 5.56 -8.89
N MET A 193 8.70 4.45 -8.69
CA MET A 193 8.11 3.10 -8.68
C MET A 193 7.11 2.91 -7.54
N ALA A 194 7.41 3.42 -6.34
CA ALA A 194 6.51 3.31 -5.19
C ALA A 194 5.20 4.06 -5.42
N LEU A 195 5.25 5.26 -5.98
CA LEU A 195 4.06 6.04 -6.33
C LEU A 195 3.23 5.37 -7.43
N ASP A 196 3.90 4.80 -8.45
CA ASP A 196 3.20 4.10 -9.53
C ASP A 196 2.56 2.79 -9.05
N ALA A 197 3.26 2.01 -8.23
CA ALA A 197 2.74 0.79 -7.62
C ALA A 197 1.55 1.06 -6.68
N ALA A 198 1.57 2.16 -5.94
CA ALA A 198 0.46 2.62 -5.11
C ALA A 198 -0.66 3.27 -5.92
N ASN A 199 -0.52 3.36 -7.24
CA ASN A 199 -1.42 4.08 -8.14
C ASN A 199 -1.71 5.51 -7.66
N VAL A 200 -0.67 6.22 -7.19
CA VAL A 200 -0.74 7.62 -6.77
C VAL A 200 -0.25 8.52 -7.90
N GLY A 201 -1.10 9.37 -8.38
CA GLY A 201 -0.75 10.42 -9.34
C GLY A 201 -0.02 11.56 -8.62
N SER A 202 1.25 11.78 -8.92
CA SER A 202 1.99 12.97 -8.46
C SER A 202 2.07 14.00 -9.57
N TRP A 203 1.97 15.27 -9.22
CA TRP A 203 1.98 16.35 -10.20
C TRP A 203 2.56 17.65 -9.64
N LEU A 204 3.18 18.40 -10.54
CA LEU A 204 3.66 19.76 -10.31
C LEU A 204 3.03 20.68 -11.35
N TRP A 205 2.30 21.66 -10.89
CA TRP A 205 1.74 22.71 -11.74
C TRP A 205 2.65 23.94 -11.70
N ASP A 206 3.26 24.27 -12.84
CA ASP A 206 3.88 25.56 -13.08
C ASP A 206 2.77 26.56 -13.45
N ILE A 207 2.47 27.45 -12.50
CA ILE A 207 1.38 28.43 -12.64
C ILE A 207 1.71 29.46 -13.70
N ARG A 208 2.99 29.84 -13.82
CA ARG A 208 3.45 30.84 -14.77
C ARG A 208 3.46 30.32 -16.20
N ALA A 209 3.96 29.11 -16.41
CA ALA A 209 3.95 28.45 -17.71
C ALA A 209 2.56 27.94 -18.09
N GLY A 210 1.66 27.76 -17.13
CA GLY A 210 0.34 27.16 -17.34
C GLY A 210 0.40 25.69 -17.69
N THR A 211 1.44 24.96 -17.22
CA THR A 211 1.68 23.55 -17.51
C THR A 211 1.67 22.71 -16.24
N VAL A 212 1.21 21.47 -16.37
CA VAL A 212 1.23 20.47 -15.29
C VAL A 212 2.10 19.30 -15.73
N SER A 213 3.12 19.03 -14.97
CA SER A 213 3.95 17.84 -15.10
C SER A 213 3.48 16.79 -14.11
N GLY A 214 3.33 15.52 -14.52
CA GLY A 214 2.87 14.46 -13.66
C GLY A 214 3.48 13.10 -14.02
N ASN A 215 3.34 12.13 -13.10
CA ASN A 215 3.75 10.76 -13.36
C ASN A 215 2.72 10.01 -14.23
N GLY A 216 3.05 8.77 -14.64
CA GLY A 216 2.18 7.96 -15.47
C GLY A 216 0.83 7.64 -14.84
N ALA A 217 0.77 7.45 -13.51
CA ALA A 217 -0.47 7.21 -12.80
C ALA A 217 -1.43 8.41 -12.91
N MET A 218 -0.93 9.62 -12.73
CA MET A 218 -1.73 10.84 -12.90
C MET A 218 -2.30 10.95 -14.32
N MET A 219 -1.49 10.74 -15.35
CA MET A 219 -1.96 10.81 -16.74
C MET A 219 -3.06 9.77 -17.03
N ARG A 220 -2.90 8.53 -16.55
CA ARG A 220 -3.93 7.49 -16.65
C ARG A 220 -5.23 7.86 -15.93
N MET A 221 -5.15 8.44 -14.74
CA MET A 221 -6.33 8.85 -13.97
C MET A 221 -7.15 9.93 -14.70
N PHE A 222 -6.46 10.88 -15.33
CA PHE A 222 -7.12 11.96 -16.07
C PHE A 222 -7.47 11.57 -17.51
N GLY A 223 -7.11 10.37 -17.98
CA GLY A 223 -7.35 9.94 -19.36
C GLY A 223 -6.54 10.73 -20.38
N LEU A 224 -5.36 11.20 -19.99
CA LEU A 224 -4.47 11.98 -20.82
C LEU A 224 -3.37 11.12 -21.46
N PRO A 225 -2.79 11.57 -22.57
CA PRO A 225 -1.65 10.89 -23.18
C PRO A 225 -0.48 10.70 -22.18
N PRO A 226 0.40 9.71 -22.38
CA PRO A 226 1.50 9.41 -21.47
C PRO A 226 2.61 10.46 -21.44
N GLU A 227 2.39 11.59 -22.06
CA GLU A 227 3.28 12.75 -22.04
C GLU A 227 3.39 13.28 -20.61
N ARG A 228 4.63 13.45 -20.13
CA ARG A 228 4.89 13.87 -18.75
C ARG A 228 4.43 15.30 -18.41
N THR A 229 4.14 16.14 -19.43
CA THR A 229 3.76 17.55 -19.25
C THR A 229 2.63 17.90 -20.20
N VAL A 230 1.56 18.47 -19.64
CA VAL A 230 0.36 18.89 -20.38
C VAL A 230 -0.03 20.31 -19.96
N GLY A 231 -0.81 20.98 -20.80
CA GLY A 231 -1.38 22.28 -20.41
C GLY A 231 -2.37 22.14 -19.24
N ALA A 232 -2.32 23.03 -18.27
CA ALA A 232 -3.23 23.04 -17.11
C ALA A 232 -4.71 23.00 -17.53
N LYS A 233 -5.07 23.63 -18.64
CA LYS A 233 -6.42 23.60 -19.20
C LYS A 233 -6.91 22.17 -19.50
N ALA A 234 -6.02 21.28 -19.95
CA ALA A 234 -6.40 19.88 -20.23
C ALA A 234 -6.83 19.16 -18.94
N ILE A 235 -6.08 19.36 -17.85
CA ILE A 235 -6.40 18.80 -16.53
C ILE A 235 -7.77 19.29 -16.03
N PHE A 236 -7.99 20.62 -16.04
CA PHE A 236 -9.26 21.19 -15.58
C PHE A 236 -10.43 20.81 -16.47
N SER A 237 -10.21 20.62 -17.77
CA SER A 237 -11.26 20.18 -18.71
C SER A 237 -11.66 18.73 -18.49
N ALA A 238 -10.78 17.89 -17.98
CA ALA A 238 -11.06 16.49 -17.64
C ALA A 238 -11.97 16.36 -16.40
N ILE A 239 -12.03 17.38 -15.54
CA ILE A 239 -12.93 17.39 -14.37
C ILE A 239 -14.39 17.46 -14.84
N HIS A 240 -15.27 16.71 -14.16
CA HIS A 240 -16.71 16.74 -14.43
C HIS A 240 -17.25 18.17 -14.39
N PRO A 241 -18.12 18.59 -15.33
CA PRO A 241 -18.58 19.98 -15.44
C PRO A 241 -19.10 20.60 -14.15
N GLU A 242 -19.88 19.85 -13.35
CA GLU A 242 -20.42 20.32 -12.08
C GLU A 242 -19.35 20.56 -11.01
N ASP A 243 -18.23 19.82 -11.06
CA ASP A 243 -17.18 19.87 -10.04
C ASP A 243 -16.09 20.89 -10.36
N ARG A 244 -16.05 21.43 -11.61
CA ARG A 244 -15.00 22.38 -12.07
C ARG A 244 -14.94 23.64 -11.24
N ILE A 245 -16.07 24.32 -11.07
CA ILE A 245 -16.15 25.60 -10.33
C ILE A 245 -15.81 25.40 -8.85
N PRO A 246 -16.42 24.44 -8.13
CA PRO A 246 -16.08 24.17 -6.72
C PRO A 246 -14.59 23.82 -6.53
N THR A 247 -14.05 22.93 -7.36
CA THR A 247 -12.64 22.51 -7.29
C THR A 247 -11.70 23.69 -7.50
N PHE A 248 -11.94 24.49 -8.54
CA PHE A 248 -11.09 25.64 -8.85
C PHE A 248 -11.18 26.73 -7.78
N SER A 249 -12.36 26.98 -7.22
CA SER A 249 -12.54 27.95 -6.15
C SER A 249 -11.78 27.55 -4.89
N LYS A 250 -11.91 26.28 -4.48
CA LYS A 250 -11.21 25.73 -3.32
C LYS A 250 -9.69 25.75 -3.50
N LEU A 251 -9.20 25.40 -4.71
CA LEU A 251 -7.79 25.43 -5.04
C LEU A 251 -7.23 26.87 -4.98
N ARG A 252 -7.96 27.85 -5.53
CA ARG A 252 -7.58 29.28 -5.47
C ARG A 252 -7.52 29.78 -4.03
N GLN A 253 -8.49 29.40 -3.20
CA GLN A 253 -8.53 29.75 -1.79
C GLN A 253 -7.32 29.20 -1.04
N ALA A 254 -7.01 27.90 -1.22
CA ALA A 254 -5.84 27.27 -0.62
C ALA A 254 -4.52 27.95 -1.02
N MET A 255 -4.38 28.32 -2.32
CA MET A 255 -3.22 29.06 -2.80
C MET A 255 -3.10 30.45 -2.17
N ALA A 256 -4.20 31.16 -2.00
CA ALA A 256 -4.20 32.51 -1.41
C ALA A 256 -3.93 32.48 0.10
N ALA A 257 -4.52 31.52 0.82
CA ALA A 257 -4.34 31.36 2.25
C ALA A 257 -3.03 30.65 2.65
N ASN A 258 -2.27 30.14 1.67
CA ASN A 258 -1.10 29.28 1.89
C ASN A 258 -1.43 28.01 2.68
N GLU A 259 -2.60 27.48 2.45
CA GLU A 259 -3.09 26.25 3.08
C GLU A 259 -2.95 25.06 2.12
N GLU A 260 -3.13 23.87 2.67
CA GLU A 260 -3.19 22.66 1.88
C GLU A 260 -4.55 22.56 1.16
N TYR A 261 -4.51 22.25 -0.13
CA TYR A 261 -5.69 21.87 -0.89
C TYR A 261 -6.01 20.39 -0.61
N ASP A 262 -7.24 20.12 -0.23
CA ASP A 262 -7.81 18.77 -0.10
C ASP A 262 -9.21 18.80 -0.73
N GLY A 263 -9.39 18.09 -1.83
CA GLY A 263 -10.66 18.12 -2.56
C GLY A 263 -10.94 16.85 -3.34
N MET A 264 -12.19 16.39 -3.27
CA MET A 264 -12.69 15.29 -4.12
C MET A 264 -13.44 15.88 -5.32
N PHE A 265 -13.25 15.28 -6.49
CA PHE A 265 -13.90 15.66 -7.73
C PHE A 265 -14.03 14.47 -8.68
N ARG A 266 -14.99 14.55 -9.59
CA ARG A 266 -15.20 13.52 -10.61
C ARG A 266 -14.43 13.84 -11.88
N ILE A 267 -13.95 12.79 -12.55
CA ILE A 267 -13.31 12.88 -13.87
C ILE A 267 -14.20 12.30 -14.95
N GLY A 268 -14.24 12.98 -16.09
CA GLY A 268 -15.00 12.58 -17.28
C GLY A 268 -16.49 12.51 -17.05
N THR A 269 -17.21 11.95 -18.01
CA THR A 269 -18.65 11.71 -17.92
C THR A 269 -19.00 10.45 -17.11
N ASN A 270 -18.05 9.55 -16.94
CA ASN A 270 -18.24 8.27 -16.23
C ASN A 270 -18.16 8.40 -14.70
N GLY A 271 -17.87 9.59 -14.19
CA GLY A 271 -17.97 9.88 -12.75
C GLY A 271 -16.94 9.20 -11.86
N ARG A 272 -15.74 8.86 -12.38
CA ARG A 272 -14.64 8.35 -11.54
C ARG A 272 -14.28 9.40 -10.49
N TRP A 273 -14.19 9.00 -9.22
CA TRP A 273 -13.88 9.91 -8.12
C TRP A 273 -12.38 9.95 -7.84
N LEU A 274 -11.82 11.16 -7.87
CA LEU A 274 -10.44 11.42 -7.48
C LEU A 274 -10.38 12.30 -6.25
N LEU A 275 -9.45 11.98 -5.35
CA LEU A 275 -9.04 12.83 -4.23
C LEU A 275 -7.75 13.54 -4.63
N GLY A 276 -7.76 14.85 -4.71
CA GLY A 276 -6.59 15.68 -4.97
C GLY A 276 -6.14 16.39 -3.69
N ARG A 277 -4.84 16.29 -3.38
CA ARG A 277 -4.17 17.03 -2.30
C ARG A 277 -2.96 17.74 -2.83
N GLY A 278 -2.68 18.94 -2.32
CA GLY A 278 -1.51 19.69 -2.76
C GLY A 278 -1.32 20.99 -2.03
N ARG A 279 -0.14 21.59 -2.23
CA ARG A 279 0.23 22.87 -1.63
C ARG A 279 1.10 23.68 -2.56
N VAL A 280 1.20 24.97 -2.29
CA VAL A 280 2.17 25.83 -2.97
C VAL A 280 3.59 25.35 -2.64
N HIS A 281 4.36 25.09 -3.69
CA HIS A 281 5.76 24.64 -3.56
C HIS A 281 6.72 25.83 -3.57
N ASP A 282 6.57 26.74 -4.55
CA ASP A 282 7.41 27.93 -4.67
C ASP A 282 6.58 29.21 -4.80
N ARG A 283 7.14 30.32 -4.32
CA ARG A 283 6.58 31.66 -4.44
C ARG A 283 7.63 32.63 -4.98
N ASP A 284 7.17 33.66 -5.65
CA ASP A 284 8.05 34.77 -6.07
C ASP A 284 8.41 35.68 -4.89
N SER A 285 9.29 36.65 -5.15
CA SER A 285 9.71 37.66 -4.17
C SER A 285 8.58 38.55 -3.63
N LYS A 286 7.40 38.54 -4.26
CA LYS A 286 6.20 39.27 -3.86
C LYS A 286 5.17 38.40 -3.17
N GLY A 287 5.48 37.10 -2.95
CA GLY A 287 4.61 36.13 -2.31
C GLY A 287 3.59 35.48 -3.23
N ALA A 288 3.58 35.76 -4.55
CA ALA A 288 2.69 35.11 -5.49
C ALA A 288 3.12 33.65 -5.76
N PRO A 289 2.18 32.69 -5.85
CA PRO A 289 2.53 31.29 -6.08
C PRO A 289 3.09 31.11 -7.50
N LEU A 290 4.27 30.49 -7.59
CA LEU A 290 4.94 30.11 -8.83
C LEU A 290 4.63 28.66 -9.23
N SER A 291 4.65 27.76 -8.27
CA SER A 291 4.37 26.36 -8.51
C SER A 291 3.51 25.75 -7.39
N PHE A 292 2.75 24.72 -7.76
CA PHE A 292 1.85 24.00 -6.88
C PHE A 292 2.11 22.50 -7.03
N LEU A 293 2.52 21.85 -5.95
CA LEU A 293 2.83 20.42 -5.91
C LEU A 293 1.69 19.65 -5.26
N GLY A 294 1.32 18.52 -5.83
CA GLY A 294 0.27 17.70 -5.27
C GLY A 294 0.27 16.25 -5.70
N MET A 295 -0.71 15.54 -5.17
CA MET A 295 -0.99 14.15 -5.50
C MET A 295 -2.49 13.95 -5.75
N THR A 296 -2.80 12.88 -6.47
CA THR A 296 -4.17 12.47 -6.79
C THR A 296 -4.30 10.97 -6.59
N ILE A 297 -5.39 10.56 -5.96
CA ILE A 297 -5.68 9.16 -5.66
C ILE A 297 -7.08 8.83 -6.19
N ASP A 298 -7.23 7.68 -6.84
CA ASP A 298 -8.54 7.17 -7.23
C ASP A 298 -9.25 6.59 -5.99
N VAL A 299 -10.41 7.17 -5.67
CA VAL A 299 -11.24 6.79 -4.50
C VAL A 299 -12.61 6.28 -4.95
N SER A 300 -12.76 5.87 -6.21
CA SER A 300 -14.02 5.42 -6.80
C SER A 300 -14.62 4.22 -6.05
N ASP A 301 -13.82 3.20 -5.76
CA ASP A 301 -14.27 2.01 -5.03
C ASP A 301 -14.69 2.34 -3.60
N GLN A 302 -13.96 3.23 -2.94
CA GLN A 302 -14.29 3.68 -1.59
C GLN A 302 -15.60 4.44 -1.58
N GLN A 303 -15.83 5.34 -2.55
CA GLN A 303 -17.09 6.09 -2.68
C GLN A 303 -18.26 5.16 -3.03
N ALA A 304 -18.06 4.18 -3.90
CA ALA A 304 -19.07 3.18 -4.22
C ALA A 304 -19.49 2.37 -2.97
N SER A 305 -18.50 1.95 -2.16
CA SER A 305 -18.76 1.25 -0.89
C SER A 305 -19.55 2.10 0.11
N VAL A 306 -19.16 3.36 0.29
CA VAL A 306 -19.87 4.31 1.16
C VAL A 306 -21.32 4.51 0.70
N ASN A 307 -21.52 4.69 -0.59
CA ASN A 307 -22.84 4.88 -1.17
C ASN A 307 -23.71 3.61 -1.01
N ARG A 308 -23.15 2.43 -1.23
CA ARG A 308 -23.84 1.16 -1.03
C ARG A 308 -24.27 0.99 0.43
N THR A 309 -23.38 1.26 1.38
CA THR A 309 -23.69 1.22 2.81
C THR A 309 -24.82 2.21 3.17
N ARG A 310 -24.79 3.42 2.62
CA ARG A 310 -25.82 4.44 2.83
C ARG A 310 -27.20 4.01 2.30
N LEU A 311 -27.22 3.36 1.14
CA LEU A 311 -28.44 2.81 0.57
C LEU A 311 -29.01 1.68 1.45
N LEU A 312 -28.17 0.75 1.90
CA LEU A 312 -28.58 -0.33 2.80
C LEU A 312 -29.14 0.21 4.13
N LEU A 313 -28.48 1.20 4.72
CA LEU A 313 -28.96 1.86 5.94
C LEU A 313 -30.32 2.56 5.74
N LYS A 314 -30.52 3.20 4.58
CA LYS A 314 -31.79 3.84 4.23
C LYS A 314 -32.91 2.79 4.11
N GLU A 315 -32.62 1.68 3.46
CA GLU A 315 -33.57 0.56 3.33
C GLU A 315 -33.91 -0.05 4.69
N LEU A 316 -32.88 -0.33 5.51
CA LEU A 316 -33.08 -0.83 6.88
C LEU A 316 -33.97 0.09 7.70
N ASN A 317 -33.68 1.40 7.69
CA ASN A 317 -34.49 2.39 8.40
C ASN A 317 -35.95 2.41 7.93
N HIS A 318 -36.18 2.24 6.62
CA HIS A 318 -37.53 2.16 6.07
C HIS A 318 -38.25 0.91 6.58
N ARG A 319 -37.60 -0.24 6.62
CA ARG A 319 -38.16 -1.50 7.15
C ARG A 319 -38.47 -1.42 8.66
N VAL A 320 -37.55 -0.86 9.46
CA VAL A 320 -37.79 -0.64 10.88
C VAL A 320 -39.01 0.23 11.11
N LYS A 321 -39.17 1.35 10.37
CA LYS A 321 -40.35 2.19 10.44
C LYS A 321 -41.62 1.45 10.11
N ASN A 322 -41.64 0.61 9.09
CA ASN A 322 -42.80 -0.19 8.68
C ASN A 322 -43.17 -1.20 9.76
N THR A 323 -42.19 -1.90 10.34
CA THR A 323 -42.43 -2.84 11.45
C THR A 323 -42.99 -2.15 12.67
N LEU A 324 -42.46 -0.99 13.08
CA LEU A 324 -42.97 -0.20 14.21
C LEU A 324 -44.38 0.28 13.94
N ALA A 325 -44.70 0.75 12.75
CA ALA A 325 -46.06 1.16 12.38
C ALA A 325 -47.05 -0.01 12.43
N MET A 326 -46.64 -1.21 12.00
CA MET A 326 -47.46 -2.42 12.13
C MET A 326 -47.71 -2.79 13.57
N LEU A 327 -46.67 -2.78 14.44
CA LEU A 327 -46.81 -3.08 15.86
C LEU A 327 -47.74 -2.07 16.57
N GLN A 328 -47.64 -0.78 16.24
CA GLN A 328 -48.56 0.24 16.78
C GLN A 328 -50.00 0.01 16.33
N SER A 329 -50.22 -0.37 15.08
CA SER A 329 -51.53 -0.70 14.55
C SER A 329 -52.09 -1.92 15.26
N LEU A 330 -51.30 -2.98 15.42
CA LEU A 330 -51.67 -4.21 16.13
C LEU A 330 -52.06 -3.95 17.59
N ALA A 331 -51.23 -3.14 18.32
CA ALA A 331 -51.52 -2.78 19.70
C ALA A 331 -52.83 -1.99 19.84
N ARG A 332 -53.02 -0.94 19.01
CA ARG A 332 -54.28 -0.17 18.99
C ARG A 332 -55.50 -1.03 18.64
N GLN A 333 -55.35 -1.95 17.75
CA GLN A 333 -56.41 -2.84 17.31
C GLN A 333 -56.76 -3.86 18.40
N THR A 334 -55.76 -4.42 19.10
CA THR A 334 -55.96 -5.32 20.23
C THR A 334 -56.61 -4.59 21.40
N LEU A 335 -56.20 -3.34 21.73
CA LEU A 335 -56.75 -2.55 22.80
C LEU A 335 -58.23 -2.15 22.60
N ARG A 336 -58.67 -1.93 21.40
CA ARG A 336 -60.08 -1.59 21.10
C ARG A 336 -61.07 -2.70 21.39
N GLN A 337 -60.59 -3.90 21.66
CA GLN A 337 -61.44 -5.08 21.67
C GLN A 337 -61.44 -5.87 22.97
N THR A 338 -60.53 -5.59 23.83
CA THR A 338 -60.53 -6.14 25.18
C THR A 338 -60.38 -5.02 26.17
N SER A 339 -61.22 -5.02 27.17
CA SER A 339 -61.19 -4.10 28.27
C SER A 339 -60.41 -4.64 29.47
N ASP A 340 -60.07 -5.93 29.44
CA ASP A 340 -59.24 -6.56 30.47
C ASP A 340 -57.74 -6.50 30.07
N PRO A 341 -56.90 -5.88 30.92
CA PRO A 341 -55.47 -5.82 30.69
C PRO A 341 -54.79 -7.19 30.55
N ALA A 342 -55.23 -8.22 31.25
CA ALA A 342 -54.65 -9.57 31.16
C ALA A 342 -54.96 -10.26 29.80
N GLU A 343 -56.19 -10.11 29.31
CA GLU A 343 -56.55 -10.57 28.00
C GLU A 343 -55.80 -9.81 26.89
N PHE A 344 -55.65 -8.48 27.04
CA PHE A 344 -54.86 -7.69 26.12
C PHE A 344 -53.41 -8.19 26.05
N MET A 345 -52.74 -8.38 27.18
CA MET A 345 -51.34 -8.85 27.21
C MET A 345 -51.20 -10.22 26.55
N THR A 346 -52.11 -11.13 26.85
CA THR A 346 -52.09 -12.50 26.26
C THR A 346 -52.24 -12.46 24.72
N ALA A 347 -53.25 -11.73 24.24
CA ALA A 347 -53.55 -11.63 22.82
C ALA A 347 -52.42 -10.88 22.05
N PHE A 348 -51.92 -9.78 22.62
CA PHE A 348 -50.85 -8.96 22.01
C PHE A 348 -49.53 -9.73 21.99
N ALA A 349 -49.16 -10.42 23.07
CA ALA A 349 -47.93 -11.25 23.12
C ALA A 349 -47.97 -12.39 22.09
N GLY A 350 -49.10 -13.08 21.97
CA GLY A 350 -49.23 -14.16 20.96
C GLY A 350 -49.05 -13.67 19.50
N ARG A 351 -49.65 -12.52 19.18
CA ARG A 351 -49.48 -11.87 17.86
C ARG A 351 -48.05 -11.38 17.60
N LEU A 352 -47.43 -10.80 18.61
CA LEU A 352 -46.05 -10.37 18.55
C LEU A 352 -45.13 -11.57 18.30
N GLN A 353 -45.42 -12.70 18.95
CA GLN A 353 -44.69 -13.96 18.73
C GLN A 353 -44.82 -14.45 17.29
N ALA A 354 -46.08 -14.46 16.74
CA ALA A 354 -46.31 -14.87 15.36
C ALA A 354 -45.54 -14.03 14.33
N ILE A 355 -45.50 -12.71 14.55
CA ILE A 355 -44.65 -11.80 13.74
C ILE A 355 -43.17 -12.12 13.90
N SER A 356 -42.70 -12.32 15.13
CA SER A 356 -41.32 -12.64 15.44
C SER A 356 -40.87 -13.93 14.77
N GLU A 357 -41.70 -14.97 14.73
CA GLU A 357 -41.42 -16.23 14.08
C GLU A 357 -41.31 -16.08 12.55
N ALA A 358 -42.23 -15.31 11.94
CA ALA A 358 -42.17 -15.01 10.52
C ALA A 358 -40.91 -14.18 10.17
N HIS A 359 -40.58 -13.20 10.97
CA HIS A 359 -39.34 -12.41 10.83
C HIS A 359 -38.08 -13.24 11.02
N GLY A 360 -38.07 -14.19 11.98
CA GLY A 360 -36.96 -15.12 12.19
C GLY A 360 -36.68 -15.97 10.95
N LEU A 361 -37.72 -16.59 10.39
CA LEU A 361 -37.60 -17.33 9.13
C LEU A 361 -37.06 -16.45 7.99
N LEU A 362 -37.60 -15.25 7.82
CA LEU A 362 -37.13 -14.32 6.79
C LEU A 362 -35.68 -13.88 6.99
N SER A 363 -35.24 -13.73 8.24
CA SER A 363 -33.85 -13.43 8.55
C SER A 363 -32.90 -14.55 8.16
N ASP A 364 -33.29 -15.81 8.42
CA ASP A 364 -32.50 -16.99 8.06
C ASP A 364 -32.32 -17.12 6.54
N TYR A 365 -33.24 -16.59 5.75
CA TYR A 365 -33.21 -16.53 4.29
C TYR A 365 -32.80 -15.16 3.73
N GLU A 366 -32.04 -14.37 4.49
CA GLU A 366 -31.55 -13.04 4.09
C GLU A 366 -32.66 -12.11 3.56
N TRP A 367 -33.86 -12.19 4.11
CA TRP A 367 -35.06 -11.45 3.68
C TRP A 367 -35.52 -11.75 2.27
N GLY A 368 -35.13 -12.92 1.76
CA GLY A 368 -35.65 -13.48 0.50
C GLY A 368 -37.03 -14.11 0.65
N THR A 369 -37.30 -15.13 -0.14
CA THR A 369 -38.52 -15.90 -0.06
C THR A 369 -38.39 -17.09 0.88
N ILE A 370 -39.47 -17.47 1.59
CA ILE A 370 -39.51 -18.61 2.49
C ILE A 370 -40.52 -19.66 1.96
N HIS A 371 -40.31 -20.92 2.33
CA HIS A 371 -41.26 -21.96 1.99
C HIS A 371 -42.54 -21.86 2.84
N LEU A 372 -43.69 -21.91 2.18
CA LEU A 372 -45.02 -21.94 2.84
C LEU A 372 -45.11 -23.00 3.93
N SER A 373 -44.57 -24.20 3.68
CA SER A 373 -44.56 -25.31 4.65
C SER A 373 -43.79 -25.01 5.93
N GLU A 374 -42.71 -24.26 5.84
CA GLU A 374 -41.92 -23.87 7.04
C GLU A 374 -42.71 -22.87 7.86
N LEU A 375 -43.35 -21.88 7.21
CA LEU A 375 -44.20 -20.92 7.91
C LEU A 375 -45.36 -21.64 8.61
N ILE A 376 -46.07 -22.54 7.92
CA ILE A 376 -47.20 -23.32 8.50
C ILE A 376 -46.70 -24.14 9.68
N SER A 377 -45.60 -24.87 9.54
CA SER A 377 -45.05 -25.69 10.63
C SER A 377 -44.71 -24.82 11.84
N LYS A 378 -43.97 -23.70 11.64
CA LYS A 378 -43.55 -22.80 12.70
C LYS A 378 -44.73 -22.20 13.44
N GLN A 379 -45.77 -21.79 12.71
CA GLN A 379 -46.95 -21.15 13.28
C GLN A 379 -47.90 -22.13 14.00
N LEU A 380 -47.98 -23.40 13.59
CA LEU A 380 -48.91 -24.37 14.18
C LEU A 380 -48.31 -25.22 15.30
N LEU A 381 -46.97 -25.42 15.29
CA LEU A 381 -46.29 -26.25 16.26
C LEU A 381 -46.63 -25.92 17.74
N PRO A 382 -46.79 -24.64 18.15
CA PRO A 382 -47.15 -24.30 19.52
C PRO A 382 -48.58 -24.70 19.97
N TYR A 383 -49.48 -25.02 19.01
CA TYR A 383 -50.90 -25.27 19.23
C TYR A 383 -51.32 -26.74 19.16
N VAL A 384 -50.44 -27.62 18.71
CA VAL A 384 -50.73 -29.05 18.52
C VAL A 384 -49.86 -29.88 19.45
N SER A 385 -50.45 -30.94 20.02
CA SER A 385 -49.72 -31.88 20.88
C SER A 385 -48.89 -32.88 20.06
N ASP A 386 -49.36 -33.26 18.91
CA ASP A 386 -48.69 -34.11 17.93
C ASP A 386 -48.99 -33.58 16.51
N TYR A 387 -47.99 -32.92 15.93
CA TYR A 387 -48.13 -32.30 14.61
C TYR A 387 -48.47 -33.32 13.51
N SER A 388 -47.92 -34.51 13.57
CA SER A 388 -48.11 -35.56 12.57
C SER A 388 -49.54 -36.15 12.57
N GLN A 389 -50.19 -36.11 13.72
CA GLN A 389 -51.57 -36.62 13.88
C GLN A 389 -52.63 -35.55 13.70
N GLN A 390 -52.34 -34.31 14.13
CA GLN A 390 -53.30 -33.22 14.17
C GLN A 390 -53.23 -32.25 12.99
N VAL A 391 -52.18 -32.29 12.16
CA VAL A 391 -52.03 -31.41 10.99
C VAL A 391 -51.81 -32.26 9.74
N GLU A 392 -52.71 -32.15 8.79
CA GLU A 392 -52.60 -32.76 7.48
C GLU A 392 -52.36 -31.65 6.44
N LEU A 393 -51.25 -31.71 5.73
CA LEU A 393 -50.83 -30.65 4.78
C LEU A 393 -50.70 -31.22 3.37
N HIS A 394 -51.59 -30.83 2.49
CA HIS A 394 -51.55 -31.10 1.03
C HIS A 394 -51.10 -29.83 0.33
N LYS A 395 -49.91 -29.83 -0.28
CA LYS A 395 -49.31 -28.60 -0.80
C LYS A 395 -48.60 -28.76 -2.12
N ASP A 396 -48.68 -27.73 -2.93
CA ASP A 396 -47.68 -27.41 -3.95
C ASP A 396 -46.43 -26.80 -3.33
N GLU A 397 -45.32 -26.74 -4.04
CA GLU A 397 -44.14 -26.00 -3.60
C GLU A 397 -44.37 -24.50 -3.84
N ILE A 398 -44.50 -23.74 -2.77
CA ILE A 398 -44.85 -22.33 -2.79
C ILE A 398 -43.86 -21.54 -1.96
N LEU A 399 -43.34 -20.48 -2.58
CA LEU A 399 -42.43 -19.49 -1.94
C LEU A 399 -43.23 -18.21 -1.64
N LEU A 400 -43.06 -17.69 -0.45
CA LEU A 400 -43.69 -16.46 0.03
C LEU A 400 -42.69 -15.35 0.17
N GLY A 401 -43.01 -14.16 -0.30
CA GLY A 401 -42.25 -12.96 -0.01
C GLY A 401 -42.47 -12.45 1.42
N PRO A 402 -41.68 -11.46 1.88
CA PRO A 402 -41.69 -10.99 3.27
C PRO A 402 -43.08 -10.53 3.76
N ASP A 403 -43.76 -9.70 2.99
CA ASP A 403 -45.08 -9.18 3.40
C ASP A 403 -46.13 -10.30 3.41
N GLN A 404 -46.07 -11.24 2.48
CA GLN A 404 -46.94 -12.41 2.43
C GLN A 404 -46.71 -13.32 3.64
N ALA A 405 -45.46 -13.56 4.02
CA ALA A 405 -45.12 -14.43 5.15
C ALA A 405 -45.62 -13.84 6.49
N VAL A 406 -45.40 -12.56 6.70
CA VAL A 406 -45.85 -11.90 7.93
C VAL A 406 -47.40 -11.82 8.01
N GLY A 407 -48.07 -11.44 6.89
CA GLY A 407 -49.51 -11.35 6.85
C GLY A 407 -50.19 -12.74 7.04
N LEU A 408 -49.72 -13.74 6.32
CA LEU A 408 -50.24 -15.10 6.43
C LEU A 408 -49.92 -15.72 7.81
N GLY A 409 -48.74 -15.45 8.40
CA GLY A 409 -48.39 -15.88 9.75
C GLY A 409 -49.38 -15.43 10.78
N LEU A 410 -49.83 -14.17 10.72
CA LEU A 410 -50.89 -13.64 11.62
C LEU A 410 -52.21 -14.34 11.38
N VAL A 411 -52.60 -14.60 10.13
CA VAL A 411 -53.86 -15.33 9.81
C VAL A 411 -53.82 -16.74 10.39
N LEU A 412 -52.71 -17.47 10.17
CA LEU A 412 -52.54 -18.84 10.69
C LEU A 412 -52.57 -18.87 12.22
N HIS A 413 -51.93 -17.91 12.89
CA HIS A 413 -51.92 -17.76 14.33
C HIS A 413 -53.36 -17.57 14.89
N GLU A 414 -54.14 -16.68 14.29
CA GLU A 414 -55.51 -16.45 14.72
C GLU A 414 -56.41 -17.67 14.49
N LEU A 415 -56.28 -18.32 13.34
CA LEU A 415 -57.03 -19.56 13.07
C LEU A 415 -56.63 -20.67 14.06
N ALA A 416 -55.35 -20.88 14.32
CA ALA A 416 -54.86 -21.87 15.29
C ALA A 416 -55.34 -21.58 16.71
N THR A 417 -55.29 -20.32 17.15
CA THR A 417 -55.77 -19.88 18.46
C THR A 417 -57.31 -20.14 18.59
N ASN A 418 -58.07 -19.85 17.54
CA ASN A 418 -59.53 -20.15 17.51
C ASN A 418 -59.80 -21.64 17.53
N ALA A 419 -59.03 -22.46 16.79
CA ALA A 419 -59.15 -23.90 16.79
C ALA A 419 -58.92 -24.54 18.16
N VAL A 420 -57.93 -24.02 18.91
CA VAL A 420 -57.66 -24.43 20.31
C VAL A 420 -58.76 -24.02 21.26
N LYS A 421 -59.26 -22.79 21.13
CA LYS A 421 -60.27 -22.26 22.07
C LYS A 421 -61.70 -22.78 21.84
N TYR A 422 -62.07 -22.93 20.57
CA TYR A 422 -63.46 -23.15 20.16
C TYR A 422 -63.64 -24.24 19.12
N GLY A 423 -62.58 -24.65 18.44
CA GLY A 423 -62.62 -25.51 17.26
C GLY A 423 -62.02 -26.90 17.45
N ALA A 424 -61.48 -27.46 16.36
CA ALA A 424 -61.01 -28.84 16.31
C ALA A 424 -59.90 -29.16 17.32
N LEU A 425 -58.95 -28.25 17.55
CA LEU A 425 -57.83 -28.46 18.49
C LEU A 425 -58.23 -28.38 19.97
N SER A 426 -59.52 -28.10 20.30
CA SER A 426 -60.00 -28.15 21.67
C SER A 426 -60.21 -29.60 22.16
N VAL A 427 -60.19 -30.59 21.31
CA VAL A 427 -60.31 -32.03 21.61
C VAL A 427 -59.15 -32.83 21.00
N PRO A 428 -58.73 -33.92 21.69
CA PRO A 428 -57.54 -34.70 21.22
C PRO A 428 -57.71 -35.35 19.85
N THR A 429 -58.91 -35.62 19.41
CA THR A 429 -59.22 -36.28 18.14
C THR A 429 -59.40 -35.32 16.96
N GLY A 430 -59.40 -34.01 17.23
CA GLY A 430 -59.58 -33.00 16.22
C GLY A 430 -58.29 -32.75 15.39
N LYS A 431 -58.49 -32.39 14.13
CA LYS A 431 -57.46 -32.20 13.14
C LYS A 431 -57.67 -30.92 12.34
N ILE A 432 -56.58 -30.37 11.83
CA ILE A 432 -56.53 -29.31 10.81
C ILE A 432 -56.06 -29.88 9.50
N VAL A 433 -56.82 -29.70 8.45
CA VAL A 433 -56.48 -30.07 7.08
C VAL A 433 -56.18 -28.78 6.32
N LEU A 434 -54.98 -28.67 5.80
CA LEU A 434 -54.50 -27.55 4.99
C LEU A 434 -54.27 -28.02 3.55
N THR A 435 -54.90 -27.31 2.60
CA THR A 435 -54.68 -27.58 1.16
C THR A 435 -54.18 -26.30 0.51
N ALA A 436 -52.92 -26.31 0.03
CA ALA A 436 -52.28 -25.20 -0.64
C ALA A 436 -52.03 -25.50 -2.11
N ARG A 437 -52.62 -24.71 -2.98
CA ARG A 437 -52.49 -24.86 -4.45
C ARG A 437 -52.08 -23.58 -5.10
N ARG A 438 -51.19 -23.69 -6.10
CA ARG A 438 -50.81 -22.60 -6.97
C ARG A 438 -51.78 -22.59 -8.18
N VAL A 439 -52.47 -21.48 -8.36
CA VAL A 439 -53.44 -21.29 -9.45
C VAL A 439 -53.03 -20.05 -10.25
N VAL A 440 -53.31 -20.07 -11.56
CA VAL A 440 -53.14 -18.88 -12.41
C VAL A 440 -54.52 -18.28 -12.67
N GLU A 441 -54.75 -17.05 -12.22
CA GLU A 441 -55.99 -16.30 -12.40
C GLU A 441 -55.64 -14.98 -13.09
N ASP A 442 -56.33 -14.68 -14.18
CA ASP A 442 -56.13 -13.44 -14.96
C ASP A 442 -54.66 -13.16 -15.35
N GLY A 443 -53.84 -14.21 -15.49
CA GLY A 443 -52.41 -14.12 -15.82
C GLY A 443 -51.48 -13.91 -14.62
N GLU A 444 -52.01 -13.82 -13.43
CA GLU A 444 -51.25 -13.72 -12.17
C GLU A 444 -51.20 -15.08 -11.44
N THR A 445 -50.11 -15.35 -10.77
CA THR A 445 -49.97 -16.57 -9.95
C THR A 445 -50.50 -16.27 -8.54
N VAL A 446 -51.43 -17.12 -8.09
CA VAL A 446 -52.15 -16.94 -6.81
C VAL A 446 -52.02 -18.20 -5.98
N LEU A 447 -51.78 -18.07 -4.69
CA LEU A 447 -51.94 -19.14 -3.70
C LEU A 447 -53.43 -19.23 -3.29
N HIS A 448 -54.01 -20.40 -3.46
CA HIS A 448 -55.25 -20.79 -2.78
C HIS A 448 -54.90 -21.69 -1.62
N LEU A 449 -55.04 -21.17 -0.40
CA LEU A 449 -54.86 -21.93 0.84
C LEU A 449 -56.19 -22.12 1.53
N THR A 450 -56.58 -23.39 1.67
CA THR A 450 -57.79 -23.78 2.39
C THR A 450 -57.40 -24.37 3.74
N TRP A 451 -57.93 -23.82 4.80
CA TRP A 451 -57.89 -24.32 6.19
C TRP A 451 -59.19 -24.99 6.47
N THR A 452 -59.22 -26.25 6.97
CA THR A 452 -60.43 -26.95 7.34
C THR A 452 -60.23 -27.62 8.69
N GLU A 453 -61.13 -27.38 9.61
CA GLU A 453 -61.18 -28.04 10.91
C GLU A 453 -62.09 -29.28 10.84
N VAL A 454 -61.59 -30.41 11.37
CA VAL A 454 -62.27 -31.70 11.31
C VAL A 454 -62.23 -32.38 12.69
N GLY A 455 -63.34 -33.03 13.08
CA GLY A 455 -63.42 -33.83 14.31
C GLY A 455 -63.49 -33.03 15.59
N GLY A 456 -63.75 -31.73 15.48
CA GLY A 456 -63.98 -30.83 16.61
C GLY A 456 -65.46 -30.85 17.14
N PRO A 457 -65.77 -30.04 18.16
CA PRO A 457 -67.13 -29.89 18.63
C PRO A 457 -68.00 -29.18 17.59
N PRO A 458 -69.32 -29.40 17.59
CA PRO A 458 -70.23 -28.71 16.71
C PRO A 458 -70.17 -27.18 16.86
N ILE A 459 -69.91 -26.49 15.75
CA ILE A 459 -69.76 -25.02 15.76
C ILE A 459 -71.08 -24.38 15.34
N ARG A 460 -71.44 -23.29 16.08
CA ARG A 460 -72.54 -22.40 15.68
C ARG A 460 -71.93 -21.07 15.24
N GLU A 461 -72.50 -20.49 14.21
CA GLU A 461 -72.08 -19.16 13.76
C GLU A 461 -72.10 -18.16 14.92
N PRO A 462 -71.00 -17.46 15.19
CA PRO A 462 -70.94 -16.54 16.32
C PRO A 462 -71.92 -15.38 16.10
N ARG A 463 -72.78 -15.10 17.14
CA ARG A 463 -73.78 -14.02 17.09
C ARG A 463 -73.15 -12.61 16.94
N ARG A 464 -71.87 -12.45 17.23
CA ARG A 464 -71.09 -11.24 17.02
C ARG A 464 -69.74 -11.62 16.41
N ARG A 465 -69.33 -10.90 15.36
CA ARG A 465 -67.98 -11.05 14.79
C ARG A 465 -66.98 -10.67 15.88
N GLY A 466 -66.18 -11.63 16.26
CA GLY A 466 -65.08 -11.42 17.19
C GLY A 466 -63.91 -10.74 16.49
N PHE A 467 -62.93 -10.33 17.28
CA PHE A 467 -61.75 -9.63 16.77
C PHE A 467 -60.91 -10.51 15.84
N GLY A 468 -60.70 -11.78 16.18
CA GLY A 468 -59.95 -12.73 15.32
C GLY A 468 -60.47 -12.73 13.88
N SER A 469 -61.80 -12.66 13.66
CA SER A 469 -62.39 -12.60 12.34
C SER A 469 -62.00 -11.33 11.59
N ILE A 470 -61.97 -10.17 12.22
CA ILE A 470 -61.55 -8.90 11.58
C ILE A 470 -60.04 -8.89 11.30
N LEU A 471 -59.22 -9.47 12.17
CA LEU A 471 -57.79 -9.56 11.95
C LEU A 471 -57.47 -10.52 10.83
N ILE A 472 -58.11 -11.67 10.78
CA ILE A 472 -58.01 -12.66 9.68
C ILE A 472 -58.33 -11.99 8.36
N GLU A 473 -59.44 -11.24 8.26
CA GLU A 473 -59.83 -10.52 7.05
C GLU A 473 -58.86 -9.41 6.64
N ARG A 474 -58.27 -8.70 7.59
CA ARG A 474 -57.43 -7.48 7.35
C ARG A 474 -55.92 -7.68 7.37
N SER A 475 -55.41 -8.79 7.86
CA SER A 475 -53.95 -9.04 7.93
C SER A 475 -53.26 -9.07 6.56
N LEU A 476 -54.02 -9.36 5.53
CA LEU A 476 -53.58 -9.39 4.15
C LEU A 476 -53.98 -8.16 3.32
N ASP A 477 -54.69 -7.16 3.92
CA ASP A 477 -55.18 -5.97 3.21
C ASP A 477 -54.08 -5.14 2.52
N LYS A 478 -52.81 -5.26 2.98
CA LYS A 478 -51.68 -4.61 2.35
C LYS A 478 -51.30 -5.24 1.02
N ILE A 479 -51.70 -6.49 0.79
CA ILE A 479 -51.38 -7.23 -0.42
C ILE A 479 -52.60 -7.12 -1.34
N ILE A 480 -52.44 -6.29 -2.36
CA ILE A 480 -53.53 -6.03 -3.34
C ILE A 480 -54.00 -7.36 -3.96
N GLY A 481 -55.31 -7.58 -3.97
CA GLY A 481 -55.88 -8.78 -4.51
C GLY A 481 -55.91 -9.98 -3.57
N SER A 482 -55.44 -9.83 -2.32
CA SER A 482 -55.65 -10.87 -1.29
C SER A 482 -57.06 -10.86 -0.75
N SER A 483 -57.53 -12.01 -0.25
CA SER A 483 -58.79 -12.12 0.46
C SER A 483 -58.78 -13.31 1.40
N VAL A 484 -59.53 -13.21 2.49
CA VAL A 484 -59.80 -14.32 3.41
C VAL A 484 -61.27 -14.42 3.66
N LYS A 485 -61.85 -15.60 3.39
CA LYS A 485 -63.25 -15.88 3.65
C LYS A 485 -63.36 -17.00 4.68
N VAL A 486 -64.03 -16.77 5.77
CA VAL A 486 -64.25 -17.77 6.82
C VAL A 486 -65.71 -18.21 6.84
N GLU A 487 -65.92 -19.51 6.81
CA GLU A 487 -67.24 -20.18 6.80
C GLU A 487 -67.32 -21.04 8.05
N TYR A 488 -68.41 -20.86 8.79
CA TYR A 488 -68.74 -21.62 10.02
C TYR A 488 -69.74 -22.70 9.67
N LEU A 489 -69.29 -23.93 9.51
CA LEU A 489 -70.13 -25.07 9.20
C LEU A 489 -70.36 -25.92 10.45
N PRO A 490 -71.47 -26.64 10.57
CA PRO A 490 -71.74 -27.49 11.74
C PRO A 490 -70.65 -28.53 12.02
N ALA A 491 -69.88 -28.93 10.98
CA ALA A 491 -68.81 -29.90 11.05
C ALA A 491 -67.44 -29.32 11.38
N GLY A 492 -67.29 -27.98 11.39
CA GLY A 492 -66.01 -27.29 11.64
C GLY A 492 -65.89 -25.95 10.89
N VAL A 493 -64.82 -25.21 11.12
CA VAL A 493 -64.49 -23.96 10.42
C VAL A 493 -63.74 -24.25 9.15
N THR A 494 -64.10 -23.56 8.08
CA THR A 494 -63.36 -23.54 6.83
C THR A 494 -62.92 -22.09 6.52
N ALA A 495 -61.63 -21.85 6.32
CA ALA A 495 -61.15 -20.58 5.83
C ALA A 495 -60.48 -20.73 4.44
N LEU A 496 -60.91 -19.89 3.52
CA LEU A 496 -60.38 -19.80 2.17
C LEU A 496 -59.54 -18.54 2.08
N ILE A 497 -58.21 -18.72 1.85
CA ILE A 497 -57.25 -17.65 1.77
C ILE A 497 -56.74 -17.57 0.33
N ARG A 498 -56.93 -16.44 -0.30
CA ARG A 498 -56.40 -16.09 -1.62
C ARG A 498 -55.27 -15.10 -1.44
N LEU A 499 -54.10 -15.42 -1.97
CA LEU A 499 -52.91 -14.59 -1.82
C LEU A 499 -52.12 -14.56 -3.14
N PRO A 500 -52.02 -13.41 -3.84
CA PRO A 500 -51.11 -13.23 -4.98
C PRO A 500 -49.67 -13.53 -4.58
N LEU A 501 -48.93 -14.24 -5.46
CA LEU A 501 -47.56 -14.69 -5.20
C LEU A 501 -46.52 -13.84 -5.94
#